data_37e923a2a23752ec1ec08b1fc88eeaa5
#
_entry.id   37e923a2a23752ec1ec08b1fc88eeaa5
#
_cell.length_a   1.000
_cell.length_b   1.000
_cell.length_c   1.000
_cell.angle_alpha   90.00
_cell.angle_beta   90.00
_cell.angle_gamma   90.00
#
_symmetry.space_group_name_H-M   'P 1'
#
loop_
_entity.id
_entity.type
_entity.pdbx_description
1 polymer ?
#
loop_
_entity_poly.entity_id
_entity_poly.type
_entity_poly.pdbx_seq_one_letter_code
_entity_poly.pdbx_strand_id
1 'polypeptide(L)'
;LANLGIKSKALGYTAGFTGDFIKKNLYDEGIESDFVELDGITRINVKINNNSKETEIAGLSPKITKEAEEKLIEKISKLQKDDILILSGSIPGSIERNIYKKLAEMLPEGTKIVLDTRGNLLKENLNGNFLIKPNIAELEEMFETKLSTTADIIKKCAYFLERNVKNVIVSMGGK
;
A
#
# COMPACT_ATOMS: atom_id res chain seq x y z
N LEU A 1 -2.65 -1.38 14.14
CA LEU A 1 -3.25 -0.14 14.68
C LEU A 1 -4.25 -0.48 15.77
N ALA A 2 -5.20 -1.38 15.54
CA ALA A 2 -6.19 -1.78 16.55
C ALA A 2 -5.55 -2.22 17.87
N ASN A 3 -4.52 -3.08 17.84
CA ASN A 3 -3.77 -3.53 19.03
C ASN A 3 -3.05 -2.39 19.78
N LEU A 4 -2.90 -1.23 19.17
CA LEU A 4 -2.34 -0.01 19.78
C LEU A 4 -3.44 0.98 20.20
N GLY A 5 -4.71 0.60 20.14
CA GLY A 5 -5.84 1.46 20.43
C GLY A 5 -6.09 2.59 19.41
N ILE A 6 -5.47 2.51 18.23
CA ILE A 6 -5.61 3.51 17.17
C ILE A 6 -6.75 3.11 16.26
N LYS A 7 -7.79 3.94 16.22
CA LYS A 7 -8.92 3.76 15.29
C LYS A 7 -8.44 3.94 13.85
N SER A 8 -8.85 3.02 12.99
CA SER A 8 -8.55 3.07 11.56
C SER A 8 -9.72 2.50 10.78
N LYS A 9 -9.83 2.92 9.51
CA LYS A 9 -10.83 2.42 8.58
C LYS A 9 -10.13 1.80 7.38
N ALA A 10 -10.49 0.56 7.05
CA ALA A 10 -9.98 -0.13 5.87
C ALA A 10 -10.84 0.23 4.65
N LEU A 11 -10.19 0.71 3.59
CA LEU A 11 -10.79 1.01 2.29
C LEU A 11 -10.14 0.14 1.21
N GLY A 12 -10.87 -0.12 0.14
CA GLY A 12 -10.38 -0.90 -1.00
C GLY A 12 -11.52 -1.61 -1.72
N TYR A 13 -11.19 -2.71 -2.38
CA TYR A 13 -12.13 -3.50 -3.14
C TYR A 13 -12.24 -4.91 -2.58
N THR A 14 -13.47 -5.43 -2.49
CA THR A 14 -13.73 -6.81 -2.11
C THR A 14 -14.71 -7.45 -3.09
N ALA A 15 -14.68 -8.79 -3.20
CA ALA A 15 -15.59 -9.53 -4.06
C ALA A 15 -15.87 -10.93 -3.50
N GLY A 16 -17.13 -11.35 -3.57
CA GLY A 16 -17.59 -12.70 -3.23
C GLY A 16 -17.21 -13.17 -1.82
N PHE A 17 -17.27 -14.47 -1.61
CA PHE A 17 -17.10 -15.07 -0.26
C PHE A 17 -15.75 -14.77 0.38
N THR A 18 -14.69 -14.61 -0.39
CA THR A 18 -13.36 -14.23 0.14
C THR A 18 -13.33 -12.78 0.60
N GLY A 19 -14.08 -11.91 -0.08
CA GLY A 19 -14.30 -10.53 0.36
C GLY A 19 -15.10 -10.47 1.65
N ASP A 20 -16.16 -11.27 1.78
CA ASP A 20 -16.98 -11.37 2.99
C ASP A 20 -16.17 -11.90 4.18
N PHE A 21 -15.30 -12.88 3.91
CA PHE A 21 -14.37 -13.36 4.93
C PHE A 21 -13.44 -12.26 5.45
N ILE A 22 -12.89 -11.41 4.56
CA ILE A 22 -12.05 -10.28 4.96
C ILE A 22 -12.85 -9.28 5.81
N LYS A 23 -14.05 -8.89 5.36
CA LYS A 23 -14.91 -7.95 6.09
C LYS A 23 -15.25 -8.47 7.48
N LYS A 24 -15.59 -9.78 7.57
CA LYS A 24 -15.89 -10.42 8.85
C LYS A 24 -14.69 -10.41 9.79
N ASN A 25 -13.50 -10.78 9.32
CA ASN A 25 -12.30 -10.79 10.18
C ASN A 25 -11.95 -9.38 10.67
N LEU A 26 -12.06 -8.36 9.83
CA LEU A 26 -11.83 -6.96 10.26
C LEU A 26 -12.83 -6.54 11.33
N TYR A 27 -14.11 -6.91 11.16
CA TYR A 27 -15.14 -6.64 12.16
C TYR A 27 -14.84 -7.34 13.50
N ASP A 28 -14.47 -8.62 13.47
CA ASP A 28 -14.12 -9.40 14.66
C ASP A 28 -12.92 -8.80 15.41
N GLU A 29 -11.98 -8.16 14.68
CA GLU A 29 -10.83 -7.42 15.22
C GLU A 29 -11.14 -5.96 15.62
N GLY A 30 -12.40 -5.53 15.51
CA GLY A 30 -12.83 -4.16 15.83
C GLY A 30 -12.31 -3.09 14.84
N ILE A 31 -11.98 -3.48 13.62
CA ILE A 31 -11.51 -2.58 12.56
C ILE A 31 -12.68 -2.20 11.66
N GLU A 32 -12.97 -0.91 11.58
CA GLU A 32 -13.97 -0.38 10.66
C GLU A 32 -13.52 -0.59 9.21
N SER A 33 -14.47 -1.00 8.35
CA SER A 33 -14.20 -1.17 6.92
C SER A 33 -15.32 -0.58 6.07
N ASP A 34 -14.94 0.00 4.92
CA ASP A 34 -15.89 0.58 3.96
C ASP A 34 -15.41 0.29 2.53
N PHE A 35 -15.47 -1.00 2.17
CA PHE A 35 -15.05 -1.50 0.88
C PHE A 35 -16.06 -1.18 -0.24
N VAL A 36 -15.55 -1.08 -1.46
CA VAL A 36 -16.35 -1.13 -2.69
C VAL A 36 -16.46 -2.58 -3.12
N GLU A 37 -17.69 -3.06 -3.26
CA GLU A 37 -17.95 -4.43 -3.72
C GLU A 37 -17.83 -4.54 -5.24
N LEU A 38 -17.18 -5.62 -5.67
CA LEU A 38 -16.99 -5.96 -7.08
C LEU A 38 -17.63 -7.33 -7.37
N ASP A 39 -17.92 -7.57 -8.64
CA ASP A 39 -18.24 -8.91 -9.11
C ASP A 39 -17.01 -9.82 -9.11
N GLY A 40 -17.23 -11.11 -8.83
CA GLY A 40 -16.19 -12.14 -8.82
C GLY A 40 -15.74 -12.55 -7.43
N ILE A 41 -14.45 -12.75 -7.24
CA ILE A 41 -13.84 -13.24 -6.00
C ILE A 41 -12.58 -12.44 -5.70
N THR A 42 -12.45 -11.92 -4.48
CA THR A 42 -11.19 -11.34 -4.01
C THR A 42 -10.09 -12.40 -4.10
N ARG A 43 -8.99 -12.05 -4.78
CA ARG A 43 -7.92 -13.01 -5.08
C ARG A 43 -7.32 -13.65 -3.82
N ILE A 44 -6.97 -14.92 -3.94
CA ILE A 44 -6.17 -15.63 -2.94
C ILE A 44 -4.76 -15.80 -3.49
N ASN A 45 -3.76 -15.33 -2.75
CA ASN A 45 -2.37 -15.60 -3.04
C ASN A 45 -1.89 -16.74 -2.14
N VAL A 46 -1.19 -17.71 -2.73
CA VAL A 46 -0.64 -18.85 -2.00
C VAL A 46 0.87 -18.73 -2.00
N LYS A 47 1.47 -18.74 -0.81
CA LYS A 47 2.93 -18.80 -0.64
C LYS A 47 3.31 -20.18 -0.13
N ILE A 48 4.17 -20.84 -0.88
CA ILE A 48 4.72 -22.15 -0.54
C ILE A 48 6.18 -21.95 -0.14
N ASN A 49 6.47 -22.18 1.13
CA ASN A 49 7.83 -22.15 1.65
C ASN A 49 8.37 -23.57 1.77
N ASN A 50 9.43 -23.86 1.04
CA ASN A 50 10.17 -25.11 1.16
C ASN A 50 11.61 -24.76 1.50
N ASN A 51 12.07 -25.08 2.68
CA ASN A 51 13.38 -24.88 3.36
C ASN A 51 14.47 -24.03 2.65
N SER A 52 14.41 -23.84 1.35
CA SER A 52 15.38 -23.10 0.53
C SER A 52 14.77 -22.20 -0.56
N LYS A 53 13.45 -22.29 -0.81
CA LYS A 53 12.78 -21.52 -1.87
C LYS A 53 11.38 -21.13 -1.46
N GLU A 54 11.05 -19.87 -1.70
CA GLU A 54 9.67 -19.37 -1.65
C GLU A 54 9.08 -19.36 -3.07
N THR A 55 7.90 -19.94 -3.22
CA THR A 55 7.13 -19.89 -4.47
C THR A 55 5.81 -19.18 -4.16
N GLU A 56 5.51 -18.13 -4.91
CA GLU A 56 4.25 -17.42 -4.80
C GLU A 56 3.37 -17.70 -6.02
N ILE A 57 2.13 -18.13 -5.76
CA ILE A 57 1.08 -18.28 -6.77
C ILE A 57 0.09 -17.14 -6.53
N ALA A 58 0.11 -16.15 -7.40
CA ALA A 58 -0.79 -15.01 -7.31
C ALA A 58 -2.11 -15.29 -8.02
N GLY A 59 -3.22 -15.17 -7.31
CA GLY A 59 -4.55 -15.24 -7.89
C GLY A 59 -4.87 -14.04 -8.79
N LEU A 60 -5.82 -14.22 -9.70
CA LEU A 60 -6.30 -13.12 -10.54
C LEU A 60 -7.18 -12.17 -9.72
N SER A 61 -6.91 -10.88 -9.82
CA SER A 61 -7.76 -9.85 -9.21
C SER A 61 -9.04 -9.66 -10.02
N PRO A 62 -10.18 -9.39 -9.37
CA PRO A 62 -11.38 -8.93 -10.05
C PRO A 62 -11.10 -7.69 -10.89
N LYS A 63 -11.82 -7.52 -11.97
CA LYS A 63 -11.74 -6.29 -12.78
C LYS A 63 -12.40 -5.14 -12.04
N ILE A 64 -11.66 -4.07 -11.85
CA ILE A 64 -12.19 -2.84 -11.28
C ILE A 64 -12.74 -1.99 -12.42
N THR A 65 -14.02 -1.63 -12.34
CA THR A 65 -14.68 -0.75 -13.28
C THR A 65 -14.40 0.71 -12.92
N LYS A 66 -14.61 1.63 -13.88
CA LYS A 66 -14.48 3.07 -13.60
C LYS A 66 -15.42 3.54 -12.49
N GLU A 67 -16.65 3.04 -12.47
CA GLU A 67 -17.62 3.34 -11.40
C GLU A 67 -17.14 2.89 -10.03
N ALA A 68 -16.52 1.71 -9.93
CA ALA A 68 -15.96 1.22 -8.68
C ALA A 68 -14.75 2.05 -8.25
N GLU A 69 -13.91 2.47 -9.20
CA GLU A 69 -12.79 3.39 -8.93
C GLU A 69 -13.30 4.74 -8.41
N GLU A 70 -14.30 5.33 -9.07
CA GLU A 70 -14.91 6.59 -8.64
C GLU A 70 -15.53 6.50 -7.25
N LYS A 71 -16.20 5.39 -6.92
CA LYS A 71 -16.73 5.15 -5.55
C LYS A 71 -15.62 5.11 -4.50
N LEU A 72 -14.47 4.50 -4.79
CA LEU A 72 -13.35 4.49 -3.84
C LEU A 72 -12.75 5.89 -3.70
N ILE A 73 -12.58 6.61 -4.81
CA ILE A 73 -12.10 7.99 -4.81
C ILE A 73 -13.03 8.89 -3.97
N GLU A 74 -14.36 8.76 -4.14
CA GLU A 74 -15.33 9.50 -3.32
C GLU A 74 -15.18 9.23 -1.82
N LYS A 75 -14.93 7.97 -1.42
CA LYS A 75 -14.69 7.63 -0.02
C LYS A 75 -13.41 8.29 0.51
N ILE A 76 -12.35 8.28 -0.28
CA ILE A 76 -11.05 8.87 0.06
C ILE A 76 -11.12 10.40 0.10
N SER A 77 -11.92 11.03 -0.77
CA SER A 77 -12.08 12.50 -0.80
C SER A 77 -12.75 13.09 0.45
N LYS A 78 -13.35 12.24 1.29
CA LYS A 78 -13.94 12.64 2.58
C LYS A 78 -12.90 12.83 3.71
N LEU A 79 -11.65 12.51 3.45
CA LEU A 79 -10.56 12.74 4.40
C LEU A 79 -10.40 14.23 4.69
N GLN A 80 -10.03 14.51 5.95
CA GLN A 80 -9.87 15.86 6.46
C GLN A 80 -8.37 16.19 6.63
N LYS A 81 -8.07 17.45 6.83
CA LYS A 81 -6.74 17.88 7.26
C LYS A 81 -6.32 17.12 8.52
N ASP A 82 -5.05 16.74 8.57
CA ASP A 82 -4.41 15.93 9.63
C ASP A 82 -4.77 14.44 9.65
N ASP A 83 -5.69 13.98 8.80
CA ASP A 83 -5.89 12.55 8.59
C ASP A 83 -4.63 11.90 8.00
N ILE A 84 -4.49 10.60 8.25
CA ILE A 84 -3.40 9.79 7.71
C ILE A 84 -3.98 8.79 6.71
N LEU A 85 -3.62 8.94 5.44
CA LEU A 85 -3.94 7.95 4.41
C LEU A 85 -2.75 7.02 4.20
N ILE A 86 -2.95 5.72 4.43
CA ILE A 86 -1.96 4.69 4.14
C ILE A 86 -2.32 4.02 2.82
N LEU A 87 -1.49 4.22 1.81
CA LEU A 87 -1.60 3.59 0.49
C LEU A 87 -0.69 2.38 0.45
N SER A 88 -1.26 1.19 0.47
CA SER A 88 -0.50 -0.05 0.60
C SER A 88 -0.93 -1.09 -0.43
N GLY A 89 0.01 -1.94 -0.83
CA GLY A 89 -0.21 -3.09 -1.68
C GLY A 89 0.04 -2.84 -3.16
N SER A 90 -0.45 -3.75 -3.98
CA SER A 90 -0.32 -3.72 -5.44
C SER A 90 -1.53 -3.07 -6.09
N ILE A 91 -1.31 -2.40 -7.20
CA ILE A 91 -2.37 -1.84 -8.03
C ILE A 91 -2.82 -2.91 -9.05
N PRO A 92 -4.12 -3.26 -9.10
CA PRO A 92 -4.64 -4.14 -10.13
C PRO A 92 -4.44 -3.57 -11.54
N GLY A 93 -4.20 -4.46 -12.52
CA GLY A 93 -3.90 -4.04 -13.89
C GLY A 93 -5.03 -3.30 -14.63
N SER A 94 -6.23 -3.24 -14.04
CA SER A 94 -7.36 -2.45 -14.55
C SER A 94 -7.36 -0.99 -14.09
N ILE A 95 -6.44 -0.61 -13.20
CA ILE A 95 -6.27 0.77 -12.67
C ILE A 95 -4.93 1.32 -13.16
N GLU A 96 -4.87 2.62 -13.37
CA GLU A 96 -3.62 3.29 -13.74
C GLU A 96 -2.56 3.20 -12.62
N ARG A 97 -1.31 2.95 -13.01
CA ARG A 97 -0.20 2.74 -12.06
C ARG A 97 0.12 3.95 -11.19
N ASN A 98 -0.23 5.16 -11.64
CA ASN A 98 -0.02 6.41 -10.91
C ASN A 98 -1.21 6.80 -10.01
N ILE A 99 -2.16 5.89 -9.76
CA ILE A 99 -3.36 6.18 -8.97
C ILE A 99 -3.03 6.73 -7.58
N TYR A 100 -2.00 6.22 -6.92
CA TYR A 100 -1.61 6.70 -5.59
C TYR A 100 -1.16 8.16 -5.61
N LYS A 101 -0.44 8.57 -6.67
CA LYS A 101 -0.07 9.96 -6.87
C LYS A 101 -1.31 10.82 -7.13
N LYS A 102 -2.21 10.37 -8.00
CA LYS A 102 -3.48 11.07 -8.27
C LYS A 102 -4.32 11.25 -7.02
N LEU A 103 -4.45 10.22 -6.18
CA LEU A 103 -5.15 10.31 -4.91
C LEU A 103 -4.49 11.34 -3.99
N ALA A 104 -3.16 11.34 -3.91
CA ALA A 104 -2.41 12.31 -3.10
C ALA A 104 -2.67 13.77 -3.52
N GLU A 105 -2.79 14.02 -4.82
CA GLU A 105 -3.05 15.36 -5.40
C GLU A 105 -4.48 15.87 -5.14
N MET A 106 -5.41 14.97 -4.84
CA MET A 106 -6.83 15.31 -4.58
C MET A 106 -7.14 15.61 -3.11
N LEU A 107 -6.22 15.27 -2.21
CA LEU A 107 -6.46 15.37 -0.78
C LEU A 107 -6.25 16.79 -0.25
N PRO A 108 -6.96 17.16 0.85
CA PRO A 108 -6.76 18.44 1.51
C PRO A 108 -5.30 18.64 1.91
N GLU A 109 -4.82 19.88 1.80
CA GLU A 109 -3.48 20.24 2.28
C GLU A 109 -3.36 19.92 3.78
N GLY A 110 -2.27 19.25 4.14
CA GLY A 110 -2.03 18.78 5.51
C GLY A 110 -2.39 17.32 5.75
N THR A 111 -3.06 16.64 4.81
CA THR A 111 -3.25 15.18 4.90
C THR A 111 -1.89 14.48 4.82
N LYS A 112 -1.65 13.55 5.74
CA LYS A 112 -0.40 12.78 5.79
C LYS A 112 -0.52 11.51 4.96
N ILE A 113 0.29 11.38 3.92
CA ILE A 113 0.28 10.20 3.04
C ILE A 113 1.43 9.29 3.38
N VAL A 114 1.11 8.07 3.76
CA VAL A 114 2.07 6.97 3.95
C VAL A 114 1.99 6.06 2.73
N LEU A 115 3.12 5.83 2.06
CA LEU A 115 3.20 4.97 0.89
C LEU A 115 4.00 3.71 1.23
N ASP A 116 3.32 2.56 1.20
CA ASP A 116 3.89 1.23 1.47
C ASP A 116 3.73 0.34 0.24
N THR A 117 4.56 0.54 -0.74
CA THR A 117 4.58 -0.19 -2.01
C THR A 117 6.01 -0.39 -2.50
N ARG A 118 6.22 -1.21 -3.53
CA ARG A 118 7.55 -1.66 -3.96
C ARG A 118 7.89 -1.35 -5.41
N GLY A 119 9.19 -1.40 -5.71
CA GLY A 119 9.73 -1.35 -7.07
C GLY A 119 9.35 -0.08 -7.83
N ASN A 120 9.03 -0.23 -9.10
CA ASN A 120 8.63 0.90 -9.95
C ASN A 120 7.35 1.58 -9.48
N LEU A 121 6.45 0.85 -8.81
CA LEU A 121 5.23 1.44 -8.27
C LEU A 121 5.55 2.50 -7.20
N LEU A 122 6.55 2.26 -6.34
CA LEU A 122 7.03 3.25 -5.40
C LEU A 122 7.58 4.49 -6.15
N LYS A 123 8.44 4.29 -7.15
CA LYS A 123 9.03 5.40 -7.93
C LYS A 123 7.97 6.27 -8.61
N GLU A 124 6.98 5.64 -9.23
CA GLU A 124 5.93 6.32 -10.02
C GLU A 124 4.95 7.13 -9.14
N ASN A 125 4.86 6.78 -7.85
CA ASN A 125 3.90 7.39 -6.92
C ASN A 125 4.55 8.25 -5.83
N LEU A 126 5.83 8.57 -5.94
CA LEU A 126 6.47 9.57 -5.07
C LEU A 126 5.90 10.96 -5.36
N ASN A 127 5.30 11.59 -4.35
CA ASN A 127 4.72 12.93 -4.46
C ASN A 127 4.66 13.63 -3.09
N GLY A 128 5.80 13.99 -2.54
CA GLY A 128 5.85 14.68 -1.24
C GLY A 128 5.26 13.88 -0.07
N ASN A 129 5.35 12.54 -0.13
CA ASN A 129 4.76 11.66 0.86
C ASN A 129 5.30 11.97 2.27
N PHE A 130 4.41 11.89 3.27
CA PHE A 130 4.82 12.06 4.67
C PHE A 130 5.77 10.95 5.12
N LEU A 131 5.53 9.72 4.67
CA LEU A 131 6.34 8.57 5.02
C LEU A 131 6.33 7.53 3.90
N ILE A 132 7.48 6.91 3.64
CA ILE A 132 7.59 5.66 2.89
C ILE A 132 8.27 4.60 3.74
N LYS A 133 7.95 3.31 3.50
CA LYS A 133 8.48 2.20 4.31
C LYS A 133 8.98 1.04 3.44
N PRO A 134 10.06 1.22 2.67
CA PRO A 134 10.67 0.12 1.94
C PRO A 134 11.42 -0.85 2.87
N ASN A 135 11.57 -2.10 2.44
CA ASN A 135 12.54 -3.02 3.02
C ASN A 135 13.87 -2.99 2.24
N ILE A 136 14.90 -3.67 2.76
CA ILE A 136 16.23 -3.69 2.11
C ILE A 136 16.15 -4.28 0.70
N ALA A 137 15.43 -5.40 0.52
CA ALA A 137 15.33 -6.05 -0.79
C ALA A 137 14.64 -5.15 -1.83
N GLU A 138 13.61 -4.41 -1.43
CA GLU A 138 12.94 -3.43 -2.27
C GLU A 138 13.84 -2.25 -2.66
N LEU A 139 14.70 -1.78 -1.74
CA LEU A 139 15.69 -0.77 -2.05
C LEU A 139 16.78 -1.31 -3.01
N GLU A 140 17.26 -2.53 -2.77
CA GLU A 140 18.23 -3.19 -3.65
C GLU A 140 17.67 -3.36 -5.06
N GLU A 141 16.42 -3.83 -5.19
CA GLU A 141 15.71 -3.95 -6.47
C GLU A 141 15.54 -2.59 -7.14
N MET A 142 15.08 -1.59 -6.39
CA MET A 142 14.81 -0.25 -6.91
C MET A 142 16.07 0.46 -7.43
N PHE A 143 17.21 0.27 -6.79
CA PHE A 143 18.48 0.90 -7.14
C PHE A 143 19.45 -0.02 -7.89
N GLU A 144 19.03 -1.25 -8.17
CA GLU A 144 19.83 -2.28 -8.87
C GLU A 144 21.23 -2.44 -8.24
N THR A 145 21.29 -2.43 -6.90
CA THR A 145 22.56 -2.48 -6.16
C THR A 145 22.38 -3.20 -4.83
N LYS A 146 23.45 -3.87 -4.38
CA LYS A 146 23.48 -4.47 -3.03
C LYS A 146 23.78 -3.44 -1.98
N LEU A 147 23.09 -3.54 -0.85
CA LEU A 147 23.23 -2.65 0.31
C LEU A 147 23.82 -3.45 1.47
N SER A 148 25.11 -3.32 1.69
CA SER A 148 25.84 -4.11 2.67
C SER A 148 26.00 -3.41 4.01
N THR A 149 25.91 -2.09 4.05
CA THR A 149 26.11 -1.28 5.25
C THR A 149 24.96 -0.32 5.50
N THR A 150 24.78 0.10 6.75
CA THR A 150 23.81 1.15 7.10
C THR A 150 24.11 2.47 6.35
N ALA A 151 25.38 2.76 6.10
CA ALA A 151 25.78 3.95 5.34
C ALA A 151 25.26 3.90 3.89
N ASP A 152 25.30 2.71 3.24
CA ASP A 152 24.75 2.52 1.89
C ASP A 152 23.24 2.77 1.89
N ILE A 153 22.54 2.24 2.90
CA ILE A 153 21.09 2.43 3.06
C ILE A 153 20.74 3.92 3.20
N ILE A 154 21.43 4.61 4.11
CA ILE A 154 21.21 6.06 4.35
C ILE A 154 21.45 6.85 3.07
N LYS A 155 22.53 6.55 2.33
CA LYS A 155 22.82 7.21 1.06
C LYS A 155 21.70 7.03 0.04
N LYS A 156 21.07 5.85 -0.02
CA LYS A 156 19.91 5.62 -0.91
C LYS A 156 18.65 6.31 -0.43
N CYS A 157 18.48 6.45 0.88
CA CYS A 157 17.34 7.20 1.43
C CYS A 157 17.37 8.69 1.06
N ALA A 158 18.53 9.28 0.83
CA ALA A 158 18.65 10.67 0.36
C ALA A 158 17.88 10.93 -0.95
N TYR A 159 17.84 9.95 -1.85
CA TYR A 159 17.05 10.00 -3.08
C TYR A 159 15.56 10.33 -2.86
N PHE A 160 14.98 9.83 -1.78
CA PHE A 160 13.59 10.07 -1.44
C PHE A 160 13.38 11.44 -0.81
N LEU A 161 14.32 11.86 0.06
CA LEU A 161 14.29 13.18 0.70
C LEU A 161 14.40 14.29 -0.34
N GLU A 162 15.24 14.12 -1.37
CA GLU A 162 15.35 15.05 -2.51
C GLU A 162 14.05 15.16 -3.34
N ARG A 163 13.13 14.19 -3.17
CA ARG A 163 11.79 14.16 -3.80
C ARG A 163 10.67 14.55 -2.85
N ASN A 164 11.01 15.34 -1.84
CA ASN A 164 10.08 15.88 -0.83
C ASN A 164 9.38 14.80 0.03
N VAL A 165 9.88 13.56 0.07
CA VAL A 165 9.46 12.61 1.08
C VAL A 165 9.99 13.07 2.43
N LYS A 166 9.11 13.21 3.43
CA LYS A 166 9.50 13.76 4.73
C LYS A 166 10.21 12.76 5.62
N ASN A 167 9.80 11.49 5.56
CA ASN A 167 10.34 10.43 6.42
C ASN A 167 10.53 9.14 5.61
N VAL A 168 11.61 8.42 5.89
CA VAL A 168 11.87 7.09 5.33
C VAL A 168 12.16 6.13 6.47
N ILE A 169 11.38 5.06 6.56
CA ILE A 169 11.63 3.93 7.48
C ILE A 169 12.06 2.74 6.64
N VAL A 170 13.25 2.21 6.90
CA VAL A 170 13.71 0.99 6.23
C VAL A 170 13.56 -0.20 7.15
N SER A 171 12.72 -1.18 6.74
CA SER A 171 12.58 -2.42 7.51
C SER A 171 13.73 -3.37 7.18
N MET A 172 14.41 -3.86 8.22
CA MET A 172 15.64 -4.65 8.12
C MET A 172 15.45 -6.12 8.53
N GLY A 173 14.21 -6.56 8.69
CA GLY A 173 13.89 -7.90 9.19
C GLY A 173 14.24 -8.07 10.68
N GLY A 174 14.62 -9.28 11.05
CA GLY A 174 14.95 -9.64 12.44
C GLY A 174 16.38 -9.30 12.87
N LYS A 175 17.00 -8.29 12.31
CA LYS A 175 18.34 -7.82 12.70
C LYS A 175 18.24 -6.67 13.67
#